data_fd57f61d4dec78e09f5061a5d9314d89
#
_entry.id   fd57f61d4dec78e09f5061a5d9314d89
#
_cell.length_a   1.000
_cell.length_b   1.000
_cell.length_c   1.000
_cell.angle_alpha   90.00
_cell.angle_beta   90.00
_cell.angle_gamma   90.00
#
_symmetry.space_group_name_H-M   'P 1'
#
loop_
_entity.id
_entity.type
_entity.pdbx_description
1 polymer ?
#
loop_
_entity_poly.entity_id
_entity_poly.type
_entity_poly.pdbx_seq_one_letter_code
_entity_poly.pdbx_strand_id
1 'polypeptide(L)'
;MVKNIPVFKDNNSKLAIIAIHGWKGNRSSMEHVANALNIKYAQWTFIQGPYAAGDNKYSWFEGNEEEGWKYQESFDLLHKTILDINKNGFPKSKIFLLGFSQGACLAM
;
A
#
# COMPACT_ATOMS: atom_id res chain seq x y z
N MET A 1 -0.68 -1.17 15.24
CA MET A 1 -0.36 -2.09 14.16
C MET A 1 -1.08 -1.70 12.88
N VAL A 2 -0.38 -1.69 11.79
CA VAL A 2 -0.95 -1.33 10.50
C VAL A 2 -1.81 -2.47 9.98
N LYS A 3 -2.98 -2.13 9.46
CA LYS A 3 -3.88 -3.10 8.84
C LYS A 3 -4.13 -2.74 7.39
N ASN A 4 -4.24 -3.74 6.56
CA ASN A 4 -4.65 -3.58 5.18
C ASN A 4 -6.17 -3.58 5.14
N ILE A 5 -6.75 -2.53 4.59
CA ILE A 5 -8.19 -2.38 4.55
C ILE A 5 -8.66 -2.38 3.10
N PRO A 6 -9.41 -3.40 2.65
CA PRO A 6 -10.04 -3.33 1.35
C PRO A 6 -11.15 -2.29 1.38
N VAL A 7 -11.12 -1.34 0.45
CA VAL A 7 -12.12 -0.29 0.36
C VAL A 7 -13.25 -0.68 -0.58
N PHE A 8 -12.91 -1.32 -1.68
CA PHE A 8 -13.90 -1.83 -2.61
C PHE A 8 -13.83 -3.34 -2.64
N LYS A 9 -14.92 -3.98 -2.25
CA LYS A 9 -15.02 -5.42 -2.31
C LYS A 9 -16.17 -5.77 -3.24
N ASP A 10 -15.83 -6.10 -4.45
CA ASP A 10 -16.77 -6.57 -5.45
C ASP A 10 -16.62 -8.07 -5.58
N ASN A 11 -17.71 -8.81 -5.48
CA ASN A 11 -17.68 -10.28 -5.66
C ASN A 11 -17.14 -10.70 -7.02
N ASN A 12 -17.15 -9.78 -7.98
CA ASN A 12 -16.65 -10.00 -9.33
C ASN A 12 -15.25 -9.41 -9.53
N SER A 13 -14.56 -9.04 -8.45
CA SER A 13 -13.21 -8.48 -8.56
C SER A 13 -12.26 -9.47 -9.23
N LYS A 14 -11.58 -9.03 -10.29
CA LYS A 14 -10.68 -9.86 -11.08
C LYS A 14 -9.23 -9.48 -10.89
N LEU A 15 -8.97 -8.33 -10.27
CA LEU A 15 -7.62 -7.88 -9.97
C LEU A 15 -7.61 -7.17 -8.63
N ALA A 16 -6.44 -7.10 -8.02
CA ALA A 16 -6.23 -6.42 -6.75
C ALA A 16 -5.19 -5.33 -6.92
N ILE A 17 -5.44 -4.18 -6.32
CA ILE A 17 -4.52 -3.05 -6.35
C ILE A 17 -4.16 -2.68 -4.93
N ILE A 18 -2.86 -2.65 -4.64
CA ILE A 18 -2.34 -2.19 -3.36
C ILE A 18 -1.91 -0.74 -3.55
N ALA A 19 -2.57 0.17 -2.85
CA ALA A 19 -2.27 1.59 -2.92
C ALA A 19 -1.29 1.99 -1.81
N ILE A 20 -0.20 2.63 -2.20
CA ILE A 20 0.93 2.96 -1.33
C ILE A 20 1.09 4.48 -1.29
N HIS A 21 0.77 5.09 -0.16
CA HIS A 21 0.81 6.55 -0.02
C HIS A 21 2.23 7.11 -0.06
N GLY A 22 2.34 8.44 -0.22
CA GLY A 22 3.61 9.13 -0.18
C GLY A 22 4.07 9.43 1.24
N TRP A 23 5.21 10.08 1.36
CA TRP A 23 5.79 10.48 2.64
C TRP A 23 4.83 11.41 3.40
N LYS A 24 4.71 11.16 4.69
CA LYS A 24 3.79 11.87 5.59
C LYS A 24 2.30 11.66 5.26
N GLY A 25 2.00 10.72 4.40
CA GLY A 25 0.62 10.34 4.15
C GLY A 25 0.14 9.28 5.14
N ASN A 26 -1.01 8.71 4.83
CA ASN A 26 -1.57 7.59 5.57
C ASN A 26 -2.44 6.77 4.62
N ARG A 27 -3.07 5.70 5.14
CA ARG A 27 -3.87 4.81 4.29
C ARG A 27 -4.99 5.54 3.54
N SER A 28 -5.53 6.63 4.10
CA SER A 28 -6.61 7.38 3.46
C SER A 28 -6.15 8.28 2.32
N SER A 29 -4.84 8.55 2.23
CA SER A 29 -4.30 9.47 1.24
C SER A 29 -4.57 9.06 -0.20
N MET A 30 -4.70 7.77 -0.45
CA MET A 30 -4.89 7.26 -1.81
C MET A 30 -6.35 6.99 -2.16
N GLU A 31 -7.28 7.24 -1.24
CA GLU A 31 -8.70 6.96 -1.50
C GLU A 31 -9.24 7.78 -2.67
N HIS A 32 -8.88 9.06 -2.75
CA HIS A 32 -9.33 9.91 -3.85
C HIS A 32 -8.74 9.48 -5.19
N VAL A 33 -7.53 8.90 -5.17
CA VAL A 33 -6.91 8.36 -6.39
C VAL A 33 -7.72 7.15 -6.87
N ALA A 34 -8.08 6.25 -5.96
CA ALA A 34 -8.88 5.09 -6.30
C ALA A 34 -10.23 5.50 -6.89
N ASN A 35 -10.88 6.50 -6.28
CA ASN A 35 -12.15 7.01 -6.77
C ASN A 35 -12.01 7.67 -8.15
N ALA A 36 -10.94 8.43 -8.36
CA ALA A 36 -10.69 9.11 -9.63
C ALA A 36 -10.40 8.13 -10.77
N LEU A 37 -9.63 7.09 -10.50
CA LEU A 37 -9.30 6.08 -11.49
C LEU A 37 -10.48 5.19 -11.85
N ASN A 38 -11.35 4.93 -10.88
CA ASN A 38 -12.58 4.17 -11.07
C ASN A 38 -12.37 2.89 -11.90
N ILE A 39 -11.37 2.10 -11.53
CA ILE A 39 -11.06 0.85 -12.22
C ILE A 39 -12.09 -0.20 -11.83
N LYS A 40 -12.78 -0.75 -12.83
CA LYS A 40 -13.81 -1.76 -12.62
C LYS A 40 -13.20 -3.12 -12.31
N TYR A 41 -13.92 -3.91 -11.51
CA TYR A 41 -13.52 -5.26 -11.13
C TYR A 41 -12.20 -5.29 -10.35
N ALA A 42 -11.85 -4.19 -9.70
CA ALA A 42 -10.66 -4.10 -8.86
C ALA A 42 -11.02 -4.10 -7.39
N GLN A 43 -10.26 -4.85 -6.60
CA GLN A 43 -10.29 -4.76 -5.15
C GLN A 43 -9.11 -3.88 -4.73
N TRP A 44 -9.39 -2.81 -4.01
CA TRP A 44 -8.36 -1.90 -3.51
C TRP A 44 -7.99 -2.25 -2.07
N THR A 45 -6.71 -2.20 -1.78
CA THR A 45 -6.18 -2.36 -0.43
C THR A 45 -5.26 -1.16 -0.15
N PHE A 46 -5.56 -0.43 0.91
CA PHE A 46 -4.80 0.76 1.30
C PHE A 46 -3.93 0.40 2.50
N ILE A 47 -2.62 0.41 2.31
CA ILE A 47 -1.68 0.12 3.38
C ILE A 47 -1.09 1.40 3.94
N GLN A 48 -0.58 1.33 5.16
CA GLN A 48 -0.04 2.48 5.86
C GLN A 48 1.39 2.21 6.27
N GLY A 49 2.27 3.18 6.00
CA GLY A 49 3.67 3.07 6.36
C GLY A 49 3.86 2.78 7.85
N PRO A 50 4.82 1.93 8.21
CA PRO A 50 5.00 1.51 9.61
C PRO A 50 5.73 2.51 10.49
N TYR A 51 6.34 3.55 9.90
CA TYR A 51 7.12 4.53 10.67
C TYR A 51 6.33 5.82 10.85
N ALA A 52 6.13 6.24 12.10
CA ALA A 52 5.43 7.49 12.38
C ALA A 52 6.25 8.69 11.91
N ALA A 53 5.60 9.65 11.27
CA ALA A 53 6.25 10.85 10.73
C ALA A 53 5.50 12.13 11.13
N GLY A 54 4.72 12.07 12.19
CA GLY A 54 3.90 13.16 12.70
C GLY A 54 2.52 12.66 13.06
N ASP A 55 1.65 13.58 13.45
CA ASP A 55 0.29 13.26 13.83
C ASP A 55 -0.49 12.74 12.61
N ASN A 56 -0.92 11.48 12.67
CA ASN A 56 -1.61 10.82 11.57
C ASN A 56 -0.82 10.88 10.24
N LYS A 57 0.51 10.90 10.35
CA LYS A 57 1.41 10.91 9.21
C LYS A 57 2.39 9.76 9.34
N TYR A 58 2.68 9.11 8.22
CA TYR A 58 3.48 7.89 8.21
C TYR A 58 4.48 7.87 7.07
N SER A 59 5.49 7.05 7.21
CA SER A 59 6.57 6.93 6.25
C SER A 59 6.88 5.46 6.00
N TRP A 60 7.40 5.19 4.82
CA TRP A 60 7.88 3.84 4.45
C TRP A 60 9.36 3.68 4.78
N PHE A 61 10.06 4.78 5.01
CA PHE A 61 11.48 4.81 5.33
C PHE A 61 11.72 5.69 6.55
N GLU A 62 12.67 5.29 7.39
CA GLU A 62 13.05 6.05 8.56
C GLU A 62 14.57 6.07 8.68
N GLY A 63 15.13 7.23 9.01
CA GLY A 63 16.58 7.39 9.18
C GLY A 63 17.15 8.54 8.38
N ASN A 64 18.41 8.46 8.06
CA ASN A 64 19.14 9.47 7.29
C ASN A 64 20.35 8.84 6.59
N GLU A 65 21.05 9.63 5.80
CA GLU A 65 22.20 9.14 5.02
C GLU A 65 23.37 8.72 5.91
N GLU A 66 23.54 9.34 7.07
CA GLU A 66 24.64 9.02 7.98
C GLU A 66 24.41 7.71 8.73
N GLU A 67 23.20 7.52 9.24
CA GLU A 67 22.84 6.36 10.06
C GLU A 67 22.23 5.23 9.24
N GLY A 68 21.93 5.49 7.98
CA GLY A 68 21.26 4.56 7.11
C GLY A 68 19.74 4.68 7.20
N TRP A 69 19.07 3.96 6.32
CA TRP A 69 17.62 3.99 6.21
C TRP A 69 17.01 2.67 6.67
N LYS A 70 15.99 2.78 7.48
CA LYS A 70 15.20 1.62 7.90
C LYS A 70 14.03 1.47 6.94
N TYR A 71 13.83 0.28 6.45
CA TYR A 71 12.77 0.00 5.47
C TYR A 71 12.26 -1.43 5.54
N GLN A 72 12.88 -2.28 6.34
CA GLN A 72 12.56 -3.70 6.37
C GLN A 72 11.09 -3.95 6.75
N GLU A 73 10.57 -3.21 7.70
CA GLU A 73 9.17 -3.37 8.11
C GLU A 73 8.21 -3.04 6.98
N SER A 74 8.57 -2.08 6.12
CA SER A 74 7.77 -1.71 4.96
C SER A 74 7.73 -2.84 3.93
N PHE A 75 8.87 -3.46 3.65
CA PHE A 75 8.92 -4.59 2.73
C PHE A 75 8.19 -5.80 3.30
N ASP A 76 8.33 -6.05 4.59
CA ASP A 76 7.63 -7.16 5.24
C ASP A 76 6.12 -6.96 5.18
N LEU A 77 5.65 -5.74 5.42
CA LEU A 77 4.24 -5.40 5.32
C LEU A 77 3.72 -5.59 3.89
N LEU A 78 4.44 -5.08 2.91
CA LEU A 78 4.04 -5.21 1.52
C LEU A 78 4.02 -6.67 1.09
N HIS A 79 5.05 -7.42 1.44
CA HIS A 79 5.15 -8.84 1.11
C HIS A 79 4.00 -9.63 1.73
N LYS A 80 3.72 -9.39 3.01
CA LYS A 80 2.62 -10.03 3.70
C LYS A 80 1.28 -9.70 3.06
N THR A 81 1.09 -8.44 2.67
CA THR A 81 -0.13 -7.99 2.01
C THR A 81 -0.33 -8.73 0.69
N ILE A 82 0.72 -8.87 -0.11
CA ILE A 82 0.65 -9.61 -1.36
C ILE A 82 0.27 -11.07 -1.11
N LEU A 83 0.90 -11.70 -0.11
CA LEU A 83 0.60 -13.09 0.21
C LEU A 83 -0.84 -13.27 0.68
N ASP A 84 -1.35 -12.36 1.51
CA ASP A 84 -2.72 -12.42 2.00
C ASP A 84 -3.73 -12.28 0.86
N ILE A 85 -3.48 -11.36 -0.07
CA ILE A 85 -4.32 -11.16 -1.23
C ILE A 85 -4.29 -12.38 -2.14
N ASN A 86 -3.11 -12.96 -2.32
CA ASN A 86 -2.94 -14.18 -3.11
C ASN A 86 -3.74 -15.35 -2.52
N LYS A 87 -3.70 -15.50 -1.20
CA LYS A 87 -4.48 -16.53 -0.50
C LYS A 87 -5.97 -16.33 -0.65
N ASN A 88 -6.42 -15.11 -0.82
CA ASN A 88 -7.85 -14.79 -0.97
C ASN A 88 -8.35 -14.92 -2.41
N GLY A 89 -7.57 -15.53 -3.28
CA GLY A 89 -8.03 -15.90 -4.60
C GLY A 89 -7.48 -15.08 -5.77
N PHE A 90 -6.58 -14.13 -5.51
CA PHE A 90 -5.98 -13.35 -6.58
C PHE A 90 -4.62 -13.93 -6.96
N PRO A 91 -4.45 -14.43 -8.21
CA PRO A 91 -3.13 -14.85 -8.65
C PRO A 91 -2.17 -13.66 -8.64
N LYS A 92 -0.89 -13.92 -8.41
CA LYS A 92 0.12 -12.85 -8.33
C LYS A 92 0.15 -11.98 -9.60
N SER A 93 -0.13 -12.56 -10.75
CA SER A 93 -0.20 -11.84 -12.02
C SER A 93 -1.36 -10.83 -12.08
N LYS A 94 -2.29 -10.89 -11.14
CA LYS A 94 -3.44 -9.97 -11.05
C LYS A 94 -3.36 -9.04 -9.84
N ILE A 95 -2.19 -8.96 -9.21
CA ILE A 95 -1.95 -8.05 -8.08
C ILE A 95 -1.03 -6.93 -8.56
N PHE A 96 -1.51 -5.69 -8.45
CA PHE A 96 -0.81 -4.51 -8.93
C PHE A 96 -0.47 -3.59 -7.78
N LEU A 97 0.66 -2.90 -7.88
CA LEU A 97 1.09 -1.92 -6.90
C LEU A 97 0.96 -0.53 -7.51
N LEU A 98 0.30 0.37 -6.80
CA LEU A 98 0.17 1.77 -7.21
C LEU A 98 0.74 2.65 -6.11
N GLY A 99 1.90 3.24 -6.36
CA GLY A 99 2.58 4.07 -5.39
C GLY A 99 2.67 5.52 -5.82
N PHE A 100 2.65 6.42 -4.84
CA PHE A 100 2.82 7.83 -5.05
C PHE A 100 4.09 8.31 -4.33
N SER A 101 5.02 8.97 -5.05
CA SER A 101 6.25 9.53 -4.48
C SER A 101 7.05 8.45 -3.72
N GLN A 102 7.21 8.57 -2.40
CA GLN A 102 7.93 7.58 -1.59
C GLN A 102 7.30 6.18 -1.73
N GLY A 103 5.98 6.11 -1.86
CA GLY A 103 5.29 4.85 -2.12
C GLY A 103 5.68 4.23 -3.45
N ALA A 104 5.93 5.05 -4.47
CA ALA A 104 6.42 4.56 -5.75
C ALA A 104 7.82 3.96 -5.62
N CYS A 105 8.67 4.54 -4.79
CA CYS A 105 10.00 3.98 -4.53
C CYS A 105 9.91 2.60 -3.87
N LEU A 106 8.98 2.45 -2.93
CA LEU A 106 8.77 1.15 -2.28
C LEU A 106 8.27 0.10 -3.26
N ALA A 107 7.40 0.49 -4.19
CA ALA A 107 6.79 -0.42 -5.16
C ALA A 107 7.79 -0.94 -6.20
N MET A 108 8.88 -0.24 -6.37
CA MET A 108 9.93 -0.68 -7.30
C MET A 108 10.74 -1.81 -6.69
#